data_00c306a0c6ffd1afe8cc6585ea713765
#
_entry.id   00c306a0c6ffd1afe8cc6585ea713765
#
_cell.length_a   1.000
_cell.length_b   1.000
_cell.length_c   1.000
_cell.angle_alpha   90.00
_cell.angle_beta   90.00
_cell.angle_gamma   90.00
#
_symmetry.space_group_name_H-M   'P 1'
#
loop_
_entity.id
_entity.type
_entity.pdbx_description
1 polymer ?
#
loop_
_entity_poly.entity_id
_entity_poly.type
_entity_poly.pdbx_seq_one_letter_code
_entity_poly.pdbx_strand_id
1 'polypeptide(L)'
;MNYQCKSPVLFHLWNRIDVVKKTFNQIKKTKPKKIYISSDGSRNTEDEKKIKNIRKYVEKQINWKCEVKKIYYNKNLGPKFAIFKSIKQVFKKEKKLIIIEHDCICDNSFFRFMDELLDLYESENRIKIISGNYICKNMISKEFSYYFAIHPLTHGWATWRRAWKENDIKMKNFDNFNSFFWLLNF
;
A
#
# COMPACT_ATOMS: atom_id res chain seq x y z
N MET A 1 1.04 -3.98 -24.41
CA MET A 1 2.27 -3.30 -23.93
C MET A 1 2.44 -3.57 -22.44
N ASN A 2 3.63 -4.00 -22.02
CA ASN A 2 3.91 -4.19 -20.60
C ASN A 2 4.13 -2.81 -19.96
N TYR A 3 3.21 -2.38 -19.09
CA TYR A 3 3.33 -1.14 -18.35
C TYR A 3 4.44 -1.25 -17.30
N GLN A 4 5.34 -0.27 -17.24
CA GLN A 4 6.35 -0.18 -16.18
C GLN A 4 5.87 0.82 -15.10
N CYS A 5 5.73 0.35 -13.86
CA CYS A 5 5.34 1.20 -12.74
C CYS A 5 6.43 2.24 -12.42
N LYS A 6 6.02 3.51 -12.35
CA LYS A 6 6.92 4.67 -12.17
C LYS A 6 7.07 5.05 -10.70
N SER A 7 5.98 4.99 -9.94
CA SER A 7 5.96 5.34 -8.52
C SER A 7 6.65 4.27 -7.67
N PRO A 8 7.26 4.64 -6.54
CA PRO A 8 7.77 3.69 -5.57
C PRO A 8 6.66 2.77 -5.06
N VAL A 9 6.96 1.49 -4.94
CA VAL A 9 6.03 0.48 -4.40
C VAL A 9 6.53 0.03 -3.03
N LEU A 10 5.68 0.08 -2.01
CA LEU A 10 5.89 -0.59 -0.73
C LEU A 10 5.12 -1.90 -0.72
N PHE A 11 5.84 -3.00 -0.66
CA PHE A 11 5.27 -4.34 -0.55
C PHE A 11 5.45 -4.84 0.87
N HIS A 12 4.34 -4.99 1.60
CA HIS A 12 4.34 -5.45 3.00
C HIS A 12 4.12 -6.96 3.07
N LEU A 13 5.11 -7.67 3.60
CA LEU A 13 5.17 -9.13 3.70
C LEU A 13 4.74 -9.64 5.08
N TRP A 14 4.12 -10.82 5.09
CA TRP A 14 3.90 -11.62 6.27
C TRP A 14 4.23 -13.11 5.99
N ASN A 15 3.77 -14.03 6.82
CA ASN A 15 4.19 -15.44 6.89
C ASN A 15 3.46 -16.40 5.92
N ARG A 16 2.76 -15.91 4.88
CA ARG A 16 1.95 -16.71 3.94
C ARG A 16 2.58 -16.72 2.55
N ILE A 17 3.47 -17.68 2.29
CA ILE A 17 4.25 -17.74 1.03
C ILE A 17 3.39 -17.94 -0.22
N ASP A 18 2.31 -18.71 -0.13
CA ASP A 18 1.37 -18.97 -1.22
C ASP A 18 0.71 -17.72 -1.76
N VAL A 19 0.27 -16.85 -0.84
CA VAL A 19 -0.37 -15.58 -1.14
C VAL A 19 0.67 -14.57 -1.64
N VAL A 20 1.81 -14.47 -0.94
CA VAL A 20 2.95 -13.62 -1.34
C VAL A 20 3.37 -13.88 -2.78
N LYS A 21 3.45 -15.16 -3.20
CA LYS A 21 3.80 -15.52 -4.57
C LYS A 21 2.82 -14.93 -5.59
N LYS A 22 1.52 -15.05 -5.32
CA LYS A 22 0.47 -14.55 -6.21
C LYS A 22 0.54 -13.03 -6.36
N THR A 23 0.59 -12.32 -5.24
CA THR A 23 0.67 -10.85 -5.20
C THR A 23 1.95 -10.34 -5.84
N PHE A 24 3.11 -10.93 -5.48
CA PHE A 24 4.38 -10.49 -6.00
C PHE A 24 4.52 -10.72 -7.52
N ASN A 25 3.89 -11.75 -8.07
CA ASN A 25 3.85 -11.96 -9.51
C ASN A 25 3.19 -10.81 -10.27
N GLN A 26 2.20 -10.15 -9.69
CA GLN A 26 1.59 -8.96 -10.32
C GLN A 26 2.55 -7.75 -10.26
N ILE A 27 3.22 -7.54 -9.12
CA ILE A 27 4.25 -6.51 -9.00
C ILE A 27 5.39 -6.74 -10.01
N LYS A 28 5.85 -7.99 -10.14
CA LYS A 28 6.92 -8.38 -11.06
C LYS A 28 6.59 -8.07 -12.53
N LYS A 29 5.33 -8.22 -12.94
CA LYS A 29 4.90 -7.90 -14.32
C LYS A 29 5.10 -6.42 -14.66
N THR A 30 4.94 -5.54 -13.71
CA THR A 30 5.07 -4.09 -13.92
C THR A 30 6.47 -3.55 -13.68
N LYS A 31 7.40 -4.39 -13.21
CA LYS A 31 8.83 -4.08 -13.05
C LYS A 31 9.06 -2.68 -12.46
N PRO A 32 8.57 -2.36 -11.24
CA PRO A 32 8.74 -1.03 -10.67
C PRO A 32 10.22 -0.65 -10.59
N LYS A 33 10.53 0.63 -10.85
CA LYS A 33 11.92 1.13 -10.77
C LYS A 33 12.44 1.15 -9.36
N LYS A 34 11.55 1.24 -8.36
CA LYS A 34 11.90 1.25 -6.94
C LYS A 34 10.87 0.45 -6.13
N ILE A 35 11.38 -0.42 -5.27
CA ILE A 35 10.56 -1.23 -4.38
C ILE A 35 11.11 -1.19 -2.95
N TYR A 36 10.22 -0.96 -2.01
CA TYR A 36 10.45 -1.12 -0.58
C TYR A 36 9.80 -2.43 -0.14
N ILE A 37 10.60 -3.35 0.39
CA ILE A 37 10.12 -4.62 0.94
C ILE A 37 10.05 -4.45 2.45
N SER A 38 8.85 -4.37 2.99
CA SER A 38 8.61 -4.32 4.42
C SER A 38 8.19 -5.69 4.94
N SER A 39 8.69 -6.08 6.11
CA SER A 39 8.30 -7.32 6.76
C SER A 39 8.38 -7.18 8.26
N ASP A 40 7.28 -7.52 8.94
CA ASP A 40 7.24 -7.54 10.40
C ASP A 40 8.15 -8.64 10.97
N GLY A 41 8.47 -8.52 12.26
CA GLY A 41 9.21 -9.53 13.00
C GLY A 41 8.33 -10.74 13.37
N SER A 42 8.97 -11.86 13.68
CA SER A 42 8.28 -13.11 14.05
C SER A 42 7.62 -13.00 15.43
N ARG A 43 6.53 -13.75 15.64
CA ARG A 43 5.89 -13.96 16.94
C ARG A 43 6.50 -15.16 17.68
N ASN A 44 7.03 -16.12 16.91
CA ASN A 44 7.62 -17.37 17.39
C ASN A 44 8.62 -17.91 16.37
N THR A 45 9.27 -19.03 16.70
CA THR A 45 10.29 -19.69 15.89
C THR A 45 9.76 -20.25 14.56
N GLU A 46 8.49 -20.66 14.51
CA GLU A 46 7.85 -21.13 13.27
C GLU A 46 7.64 -19.97 12.29
N ASP A 47 7.10 -18.85 12.78
CA ASP A 47 6.98 -17.63 11.98
C ASP A 47 8.34 -17.15 11.48
N GLU A 48 9.38 -17.23 12.29
CA GLU A 48 10.72 -16.79 11.92
C GLU A 48 11.24 -17.55 10.68
N LYS A 49 11.10 -18.86 10.66
CA LYS A 49 11.49 -19.69 9.51
C LYS A 49 10.69 -19.31 8.26
N LYS A 50 9.37 -19.15 8.39
CA LYS A 50 8.48 -18.78 7.28
C LYS A 50 8.84 -17.39 6.73
N ILE A 51 8.99 -16.38 7.59
CA ILE A 51 9.34 -15.01 7.22
C ILE A 51 10.71 -14.96 6.54
N LYS A 52 11.71 -15.64 7.07
CA LYS A 52 13.06 -15.71 6.48
C LYS A 52 13.01 -16.27 5.06
N ASN A 53 12.25 -17.33 4.86
CA ASN A 53 12.09 -17.95 3.54
C ASN A 53 11.36 -17.02 2.55
N ILE A 54 10.31 -16.33 2.99
CA ILE A 54 9.55 -15.38 2.19
C ILE A 54 10.42 -14.19 1.78
N ARG A 55 11.17 -13.59 2.71
CA ARG A 55 12.11 -12.51 2.43
C ARG A 55 13.10 -12.91 1.34
N LYS A 56 13.76 -14.07 1.50
CA LYS A 56 14.70 -14.62 0.51
C LYS A 56 14.02 -14.88 -0.85
N TYR A 57 12.81 -15.45 -0.83
CA TYR A 57 12.06 -15.69 -2.06
C TYR A 57 11.82 -14.39 -2.83
N VAL A 58 11.23 -13.37 -2.21
CA VAL A 58 10.92 -12.10 -2.87
C VAL A 58 12.19 -11.43 -3.40
N GLU A 59 13.25 -11.38 -2.60
CA GLU A 59 14.53 -10.81 -3.01
C GLU A 59 15.10 -11.49 -4.26
N LYS A 60 15.07 -12.83 -4.30
CA LYS A 60 15.57 -13.63 -5.45
C LYS A 60 14.72 -13.42 -6.71
N GLN A 61 13.43 -13.10 -6.56
CA GLN A 61 12.53 -12.90 -7.69
C GLN A 61 12.70 -11.55 -8.38
N ILE A 62 13.37 -10.58 -7.77
CA ILE A 62 13.65 -9.28 -8.38
C ILE A 62 14.84 -9.41 -9.32
N ASN A 63 14.56 -9.71 -10.59
CA ASN A 63 15.54 -9.94 -11.64
C ASN A 63 15.52 -8.88 -12.75
N TRP A 64 15.04 -7.67 -12.44
CA TRP A 64 15.05 -6.53 -13.34
C TRP A 64 15.76 -5.34 -12.67
N LYS A 65 16.10 -4.32 -13.45
CA LYS A 65 16.74 -3.10 -12.93
C LYS A 65 15.80 -2.38 -11.96
N CYS A 66 16.07 -2.48 -10.66
CA CYS A 66 15.23 -1.97 -9.58
C CYS A 66 16.07 -1.52 -8.39
N GLU A 67 15.75 -0.36 -7.83
CA GLU A 67 16.28 0.06 -6.54
C GLU A 67 15.49 -0.64 -5.42
N VAL A 68 16.12 -1.59 -4.72
CA VAL A 68 15.49 -2.38 -3.65
C VAL A 68 15.89 -1.82 -2.28
N LYS A 69 14.92 -1.50 -1.45
CA LYS A 69 15.11 -1.09 -0.04
C LYS A 69 14.37 -2.06 0.87
N LYS A 70 15.05 -2.50 1.94
CA LYS A 70 14.52 -3.47 2.90
C LYS A 70 14.20 -2.79 4.22
N ILE A 71 13.00 -3.06 4.76
CA ILE A 71 12.51 -2.58 6.05
C ILE A 71 12.06 -3.82 6.84
N TYR A 72 13.03 -4.49 7.48
CA TYR A 72 12.77 -5.71 8.22
C TYR A 72 12.83 -5.44 9.72
N TYR A 73 11.74 -5.76 10.41
CA TYR A 73 11.68 -5.62 11.85
C TYR A 73 12.17 -6.92 12.52
N ASN A 74 12.93 -6.76 13.61
CA ASN A 74 13.43 -7.88 14.40
C ASN A 74 12.41 -8.39 15.42
N LYS A 75 11.49 -7.51 15.83
CA LYS A 75 10.41 -7.83 16.77
C LYS A 75 9.07 -7.68 16.09
N ASN A 76 8.11 -8.51 16.44
CA ASN A 76 6.75 -8.38 15.97
C ASN A 76 6.11 -7.10 16.52
N LEU A 77 5.70 -6.22 15.63
CA LEU A 77 5.06 -4.95 15.95
C LEU A 77 3.53 -5.03 15.79
N GLY A 78 3.04 -6.09 15.17
CA GLY A 78 1.67 -6.21 14.69
C GLY A 78 1.39 -5.37 13.43
N PRO A 79 0.34 -5.73 12.67
CA PRO A 79 0.07 -5.13 11.36
C PRO A 79 -0.08 -3.60 11.43
N LYS A 80 -0.81 -3.10 12.41
CA LYS A 80 -1.03 -1.66 12.61
C LYS A 80 0.30 -0.87 12.66
N PHE A 81 1.22 -1.29 13.52
CA PHE A 81 2.46 -0.54 13.73
C PHE A 81 3.52 -0.85 12.69
N ALA A 82 3.58 -2.08 12.18
CA ALA A 82 4.55 -2.46 11.15
C ALA A 82 4.29 -1.69 9.85
N ILE A 83 3.03 -1.64 9.39
CA ILE A 83 2.64 -0.90 8.19
C ILE A 83 2.86 0.60 8.39
N PHE A 84 2.34 1.17 9.49
CA PHE A 84 2.49 2.60 9.78
C PHE A 84 3.94 3.06 9.80
N LYS A 85 4.81 2.34 10.53
CA LYS A 85 6.23 2.68 10.62
C LYS A 85 6.94 2.54 9.29
N SER A 86 6.59 1.53 8.49
CA SER A 86 7.17 1.33 7.16
C SER A 86 6.82 2.48 6.23
N ILE A 87 5.56 2.89 6.15
CA ILE A 87 5.12 4.03 5.36
C ILE A 87 5.82 5.32 5.82
N LYS A 88 5.86 5.55 7.13
CA LYS A 88 6.55 6.71 7.71
C LYS A 88 8.04 6.74 7.34
N GLN A 89 8.71 5.57 7.32
CA GLN A 89 10.11 5.46 6.94
C GLN A 89 10.31 5.75 5.45
N VAL A 90 9.44 5.25 4.58
CA VAL A 90 9.48 5.50 3.14
C VAL A 90 9.28 6.98 2.84
N PHE A 91 8.31 7.63 3.48
CA PHE A 91 8.03 9.05 3.28
C PHE A 91 9.09 10.02 3.82
N LYS A 92 10.14 9.54 4.48
CA LYS A 92 11.34 10.37 4.71
C LYS A 92 12.07 10.69 3.40
N LYS A 93 11.93 9.84 2.37
CA LYS A 93 12.61 9.96 1.08
C LYS A 93 11.64 10.21 -0.08
N GLU A 94 10.51 9.52 -0.12
CA GLU A 94 9.57 9.57 -1.24
C GLU A 94 8.49 10.63 -1.04
N LYS A 95 7.96 11.19 -2.14
CA LYS A 95 6.82 12.13 -2.11
C LYS A 95 5.49 11.44 -2.23
N LYS A 96 5.44 10.31 -2.95
CA LYS A 96 4.25 9.49 -3.22
C LYS A 96 4.60 8.01 -3.10
N LEU A 97 3.59 7.15 -2.90
CA LEU A 97 3.82 5.73 -2.63
C LEU A 97 2.59 4.91 -3.00
N ILE A 98 2.82 3.78 -3.67
CA ILE A 98 1.84 2.70 -3.83
C ILE A 98 2.09 1.69 -2.73
N ILE A 99 1.04 1.28 -1.98
CA ILE A 99 1.13 0.37 -0.86
C ILE A 99 0.33 -0.89 -1.17
N ILE A 100 1.00 -2.04 -1.10
CA ILE A 100 0.43 -3.35 -1.38
C ILE A 100 0.77 -4.30 -0.23
N GLU A 101 -0.26 -4.88 0.38
CA GLU A 101 -0.10 -5.94 1.36
C GLU A 101 0.01 -7.30 0.66
N HIS A 102 0.60 -8.27 1.32
CA HIS A 102 0.95 -9.57 0.74
C HIS A 102 -0.24 -10.38 0.18
N ASP A 103 -1.47 -10.03 0.55
CA ASP A 103 -2.71 -10.68 0.14
C ASP A 103 -3.59 -9.82 -0.79
N CYS A 104 -3.08 -8.68 -1.25
CA CYS A 104 -3.75 -7.81 -2.22
C CYS A 104 -3.30 -8.16 -3.65
N ILE A 105 -4.05 -9.01 -4.35
CA ILE A 105 -3.75 -9.37 -5.73
C ILE A 105 -4.29 -8.28 -6.66
N CYS A 106 -3.37 -7.43 -7.13
CA CYS A 106 -3.69 -6.31 -8.01
C CYS A 106 -3.73 -6.74 -9.48
N ASP A 107 -4.68 -6.20 -10.24
CA ASP A 107 -4.67 -6.32 -11.71
C ASP A 107 -3.54 -5.50 -12.34
N ASN A 108 -3.22 -5.78 -13.61
CA ASN A 108 -2.18 -5.04 -14.32
C ASN A 108 -2.53 -3.55 -14.52
N SER A 109 -3.81 -3.22 -14.64
CA SER A 109 -4.32 -1.85 -14.75
C SER A 109 -4.13 -1.04 -13.48
N PHE A 110 -4.11 -1.69 -12.30
CA PHE A 110 -3.94 -1.06 -11.01
C PHE A 110 -2.72 -0.14 -10.94
N PHE A 111 -1.55 -0.62 -11.37
CA PHE A 111 -0.31 0.16 -11.25
C PHE A 111 -0.31 1.40 -12.14
N ARG A 112 -0.88 1.27 -13.34
CA ARG A 112 -1.06 2.41 -14.24
C ARG A 112 -2.03 3.42 -13.66
N PHE A 113 -3.16 2.96 -13.16
CA PHE A 113 -4.16 3.79 -12.50
C PHE A 113 -3.57 4.56 -11.31
N MET A 114 -2.80 3.88 -10.44
CA MET A 114 -2.15 4.52 -9.31
C MET A 114 -1.13 5.58 -9.75
N ASP A 115 -0.30 5.28 -10.74
CA ASP A 115 0.70 6.23 -11.23
C ASP A 115 0.05 7.49 -11.83
N GLU A 116 -0.97 7.31 -12.69
CA GLU A 116 -1.67 8.42 -13.34
C GLU A 116 -2.38 9.32 -12.33
N LEU A 117 -3.09 8.75 -11.36
CA LEU A 117 -3.80 9.54 -10.35
C LEU A 117 -2.86 10.14 -9.30
N LEU A 118 -1.74 9.48 -8.97
CA LEU A 118 -0.72 10.06 -8.09
C LEU A 118 -0.06 11.30 -8.74
N ASP A 119 0.09 11.32 -10.05
CA ASP A 119 0.60 12.48 -10.78
C ASP A 119 -0.47 13.56 -10.93
N LEU A 120 -1.69 13.19 -11.35
CA LEU A 120 -2.79 14.11 -11.60
C LEU A 120 -3.17 14.92 -10.34
N TYR A 121 -3.20 14.25 -9.18
CA TYR A 121 -3.65 14.85 -7.91
C TYR A 121 -2.51 15.18 -6.94
N GLU A 122 -1.27 15.34 -7.42
CA GLU A 122 -0.11 15.60 -6.56
C GLU A 122 -0.29 16.85 -5.68
N SER A 123 -0.87 17.93 -6.24
CA SER A 123 -1.10 19.19 -5.54
C SER A 123 -2.50 19.38 -4.96
N GLU A 124 -3.44 18.45 -5.20
CA GLU A 124 -4.82 18.55 -4.72
C GLU A 124 -4.94 18.07 -3.26
N ASN A 125 -4.96 19.02 -2.32
CA ASN A 125 -4.93 18.74 -0.89
C ASN A 125 -6.20 18.07 -0.34
N ARG A 126 -7.33 18.16 -1.01
CA ARG A 126 -8.58 17.47 -0.63
C ARG A 126 -8.50 15.97 -0.84
N ILE A 127 -7.68 15.51 -1.80
CA ILE A 127 -7.51 14.09 -2.08
C ILE A 127 -6.34 13.56 -1.25
N LYS A 128 -6.63 12.60 -0.37
CA LYS A 128 -5.65 12.03 0.57
C LYS A 128 -5.20 10.63 0.19
N ILE A 129 -6.09 9.83 -0.42
CA ILE A 129 -5.87 8.41 -0.73
C ILE A 129 -6.44 8.11 -2.11
N ILE A 130 -5.76 7.23 -2.84
CA ILE A 130 -6.27 6.57 -4.04
C ILE A 130 -6.48 5.10 -3.67
N SER A 131 -7.70 4.61 -3.78
CA SER A 131 -8.06 3.21 -3.52
C SER A 131 -8.09 2.40 -4.81
N GLY A 132 -7.48 1.23 -4.81
CA GLY A 132 -7.55 0.29 -5.94
C GLY A 132 -8.69 -0.72 -5.83
N ASN A 133 -9.48 -0.65 -4.77
CA ASN A 133 -10.57 -1.56 -4.53
C ASN A 133 -11.93 -0.88 -4.78
N TYR A 134 -12.85 -1.67 -5.35
CA TYR A 134 -14.18 -1.24 -5.73
C TYR A 134 -15.22 -2.27 -5.32
N ILE A 135 -16.13 -1.89 -4.43
CA ILE A 135 -17.19 -2.80 -3.90
C ILE A 135 -18.58 -2.48 -4.41
N CYS A 136 -18.81 -1.31 -4.99
CA CYS A 136 -20.16 -0.85 -5.35
C CYS A 136 -20.43 -0.99 -6.86
N LYS A 137 -20.39 -2.21 -7.40
CA LYS A 137 -20.48 -2.49 -8.85
C LYS A 137 -21.65 -1.81 -9.60
N ASN A 138 -22.73 -1.49 -8.91
CA ASN A 138 -23.96 -0.97 -9.52
C ASN A 138 -24.13 0.56 -9.34
N MET A 139 -23.20 1.26 -8.71
CA MET A 139 -23.34 2.69 -8.35
C MET A 139 -22.54 3.62 -9.24
N ILE A 140 -21.72 3.10 -10.17
CA ILE A 140 -20.91 3.93 -11.05
C ILE A 140 -21.50 3.93 -12.46
N SER A 141 -21.66 5.13 -13.00
CA SER A 141 -21.89 5.31 -14.43
C SER A 141 -20.73 4.67 -15.22
N LYS A 142 -21.06 4.00 -16.33
CA LYS A 142 -20.05 3.43 -17.25
C LYS A 142 -19.20 4.50 -17.95
N GLU A 143 -19.55 5.77 -17.78
CA GLU A 143 -18.87 6.92 -18.38
C GLU A 143 -17.57 7.30 -17.65
N PHE A 144 -17.44 6.92 -16.37
CA PHE A 144 -16.29 7.29 -15.54
C PHE A 144 -15.47 6.06 -15.16
N SER A 145 -14.14 6.20 -15.20
CA SER A 145 -13.21 5.14 -14.80
C SER A 145 -12.90 5.13 -13.29
N TYR A 146 -13.31 6.17 -12.54
CA TYR A 146 -13.18 6.27 -11.09
C TYR A 146 -14.18 7.29 -10.53
N TYR A 147 -14.30 7.34 -9.20
CA TYR A 147 -15.16 8.26 -8.47
C TYR A 147 -14.48 8.73 -7.18
N PHE A 148 -14.99 9.81 -6.61
CA PHE A 148 -14.55 10.30 -5.31
C PHE A 148 -15.42 9.72 -4.20
N ALA A 149 -14.79 9.35 -3.09
CA ALA A 149 -15.48 8.83 -1.91
C ALA A 149 -14.84 9.37 -0.64
N ILE A 150 -15.64 9.46 0.42
CA ILE A 150 -15.16 9.91 1.73
C ILE A 150 -14.46 8.76 2.46
N HIS A 151 -14.94 7.53 2.26
CA HIS A 151 -14.41 6.33 2.92
C HIS A 151 -13.49 5.55 1.98
N PRO A 152 -12.17 5.65 2.15
CA PRO A 152 -11.23 4.90 1.33
C PRO A 152 -11.14 3.44 1.78
N LEU A 153 -10.87 2.55 0.82
CA LEU A 153 -10.49 1.17 1.07
C LEU A 153 -8.98 1.02 0.91
N THR A 154 -8.34 0.34 1.85
CA THR A 154 -6.87 0.22 1.90
C THR A 154 -6.34 -1.15 1.42
N HIS A 155 -7.09 -1.86 0.58
CA HIS A 155 -6.66 -3.12 -0.03
C HIS A 155 -6.01 -2.85 -1.40
N GLY A 156 -4.72 -2.54 -1.39
CA GLY A 156 -4.03 -1.98 -2.55
C GLY A 156 -4.41 -0.51 -2.77
N TRP A 157 -3.54 0.40 -2.38
CA TRP A 157 -3.82 1.81 -2.34
C TRP A 157 -2.59 2.67 -2.56
N ALA A 158 -2.78 3.95 -2.77
CA ALA A 158 -1.68 4.90 -2.90
C ALA A 158 -1.98 6.21 -2.17
N THR A 159 -0.91 6.92 -1.79
CA THR A 159 -1.01 8.19 -1.08
C THR A 159 0.27 9.01 -1.23
N TRP A 160 0.25 10.23 -0.72
CA TRP A 160 1.36 11.18 -0.76
C TRP A 160 1.90 11.46 0.65
N ARG A 161 3.17 11.87 0.72
CA ARG A 161 3.80 12.34 1.96
C ARG A 161 2.98 13.46 2.62
N ARG A 162 2.42 14.39 1.82
CA ARG A 162 1.59 15.50 2.33
C ARG A 162 0.38 14.99 3.11
N ALA A 163 -0.33 13.99 2.56
CA ALA A 163 -1.50 13.39 3.21
C ALA A 163 -1.10 12.53 4.43
N TRP A 164 -0.01 11.77 4.32
CA TRP A 164 0.46 10.92 5.42
C TRP A 164 0.92 11.70 6.65
N LYS A 165 1.38 12.94 6.50
CA LYS A 165 1.73 13.81 7.65
C LYS A 165 0.57 14.09 8.58
N GLU A 166 -0.65 14.06 8.07
CA GLU A 166 -1.89 14.27 8.83
C GLU A 166 -2.39 12.99 9.52
N ASN A 167 -1.79 11.82 9.23
CA ASN A 167 -2.21 10.55 9.80
C ASN A 167 -1.83 10.44 11.27
N ASP A 168 -2.83 10.33 12.14
CA ASP A 168 -2.66 10.09 13.57
C ASP A 168 -3.06 8.66 13.95
N ILE A 169 -2.06 7.78 14.08
CA ILE A 169 -2.27 6.38 14.48
C ILE A 169 -2.86 6.23 15.90
N LYS A 170 -2.73 7.25 16.74
CA LYS A 170 -3.25 7.28 18.11
C LYS A 170 -4.68 7.81 18.20
N MET A 171 -5.18 8.38 17.09
CA MET A 171 -6.53 8.95 17.02
C MET A 171 -6.81 9.92 18.17
N LYS A 172 -5.85 10.80 18.49
CA LYS A 172 -5.92 11.69 19.67
C LYS A 172 -7.15 12.59 19.72
N ASN A 173 -7.67 12.94 18.54
CA ASN A 173 -8.84 13.80 18.41
C ASN A 173 -10.15 13.00 18.30
N PHE A 174 -10.11 11.68 18.49
CA PHE A 174 -11.29 10.83 18.31
C PHE A 174 -12.40 11.19 19.31
N ASP A 175 -12.05 11.51 20.56
CA ASP A 175 -13.02 11.86 21.61
C ASP A 175 -13.73 13.20 21.31
N ASN A 176 -13.12 14.08 20.49
CA ASN A 176 -13.73 15.32 20.02
C ASN A 176 -14.62 15.11 18.79
N PHE A 177 -14.65 13.89 18.25
CA PHE A 177 -15.47 13.53 17.11
C PHE A 177 -16.88 13.20 17.61
N ASN A 178 -17.77 14.18 17.57
CA ASN A 178 -19.16 13.96 17.92
C ASN A 178 -19.82 13.11 16.81
N SER A 179 -19.86 11.80 17.00
CA SER A 179 -20.36 10.81 16.02
C SER A 179 -21.80 11.10 15.57
N PHE A 180 -22.59 11.76 16.39
CA PHE A 180 -23.95 12.15 16.09
C PHE A 180 -24.04 13.26 15.04
N PHE A 181 -23.15 14.25 15.10
CA PHE A 181 -23.07 15.33 14.09
C PHE A 181 -22.62 14.83 12.72
N TRP A 182 -21.80 13.78 12.70
CA TRP A 182 -21.28 13.17 11.48
C TRP A 182 -22.35 12.37 10.74
N LEU A 183 -23.23 11.68 11.48
CA LEU A 183 -24.36 10.89 10.92
C LEU A 183 -25.49 11.75 10.37
N LEU A 184 -25.64 13.01 10.84
CA LEU A 184 -26.71 13.90 10.40
C LEU A 184 -26.35 14.80 9.20
N ASN A 185 -25.08 14.83 8.78
CA ASN A 185 -24.58 15.67 7.67
C ASN A 185 -24.20 14.87 6.42
N PHE A 186 -24.71 13.62 6.30
CA PHE A 186 -24.60 12.79 5.12
C PHE A 186 -25.98 12.37 4.61
#